data_620bcdd71730a22d5173020d132d2321
#
_entry.id   620bcdd71730a22d5173020d132d2321
#
_cell.length_a   1.000
_cell.length_b   1.000
_cell.length_c   1.000
_cell.angle_alpha   90.00
_cell.angle_beta   90.00
_cell.angle_gamma   90.00
#
_symmetry.space_group_name_H-M   'P 1'
#
loop_
_entity.id
_entity.type
_entity.pdbx_description
1 polymer ?
#
loop_
_entity_poly.entity_id
_entity_poly.type
_entity_poly.pdbx_seq_one_letter_code
_entity_poly.pdbx_strand_id
1 'polypeptide(L)'
;MGKSTAVAVEELSWPREITDAEFALFQALVQKETGIQLPEVKRSLLVGRLARRVRELRLRTFGEYYRRVTVDGDTAERMNLFDRIATNETHFFREPRHFEYLERQILPAWLAQAEARRRRVRVWSAACSTGEEPYSLAMTLLAALKGWQIDILASDLSTHALRRAESAMWPIDKAHEIPERHLKAFMLKGTGAYAAFMKAGPELRELVRFRRVNLHDDGTGSEGPFDLIFCRNVLIYFSPEGRARVVEKLLSSLAPDGYLFVGHAETLSGISGRLRAVEPTIYAFPSSSHGYSS
;
A
#
# COMPACT_ATOMS: atom_id res chain seq x y z
N MET A 1 30.26 -60.84 0.65
CA MET A 1 29.51 -60.16 -0.47
C MET A 1 28.29 -59.46 0.12
N GLY A 2 28.50 -58.23 0.57
CA GLY A 2 27.42 -57.39 1.11
C GLY A 2 26.85 -56.54 -0.01
N LYS A 3 25.58 -56.73 -0.36
CA LYS A 3 24.87 -55.85 -1.28
C LYS A 3 24.49 -54.55 -0.52
N SER A 4 25.16 -53.48 -0.84
CA SER A 4 24.75 -52.13 -0.45
C SER A 4 23.48 -51.78 -1.22
N THR A 5 22.36 -51.69 -0.52
CA THR A 5 21.11 -51.16 -1.03
C THR A 5 21.23 -49.66 -1.00
N ALA A 6 21.62 -49.06 -2.14
CA ALA A 6 21.51 -47.61 -2.34
C ALA A 6 20.00 -47.28 -2.37
N VAL A 7 19.52 -46.65 -1.32
CA VAL A 7 18.20 -46.02 -1.30
C VAL A 7 18.26 -44.89 -2.32
N ALA A 8 17.61 -45.03 -3.43
CA ALA A 8 17.39 -43.97 -4.40
C ALA A 8 16.66 -42.82 -3.69
N VAL A 9 17.36 -41.71 -3.48
CA VAL A 9 16.72 -40.45 -3.10
C VAL A 9 15.90 -40.04 -4.30
N GLU A 10 14.59 -40.33 -4.25
CA GLU A 10 13.64 -39.77 -5.21
C GLU A 10 13.85 -38.25 -5.23
N GLU A 11 14.43 -37.74 -6.31
CA GLU A 11 14.48 -36.29 -6.55
C GLU A 11 13.02 -35.82 -6.61
N LEU A 12 12.55 -35.25 -5.51
CA LEU A 12 11.26 -34.59 -5.42
C LEU A 12 11.21 -33.50 -6.48
N SER A 13 10.61 -33.83 -7.64
CA SER A 13 10.36 -32.84 -8.67
C SER A 13 9.32 -31.84 -8.13
N TRP A 14 9.80 -30.64 -7.77
CA TRP A 14 8.94 -29.57 -7.26
C TRP A 14 8.02 -29.07 -8.37
N PRO A 15 6.76 -28.69 -8.06
CA PRO A 15 5.84 -28.23 -9.09
C PRO A 15 6.37 -26.96 -9.73
N ARG A 16 6.61 -27.03 -11.03
CA ARG A 16 7.02 -25.90 -11.88
C ARG A 16 5.83 -25.24 -12.56
N GLU A 17 4.72 -25.92 -12.62
CA GLU A 17 3.50 -25.50 -13.31
C GLU A 17 2.29 -25.67 -12.39
N ILE A 18 1.34 -24.79 -12.57
CA ILE A 18 0.03 -24.83 -11.92
C ILE A 18 -1.00 -25.23 -12.96
N THR A 19 -1.89 -26.17 -12.63
CA THR A 19 -2.99 -26.57 -13.52
C THR A 19 -4.04 -25.46 -13.63
N ASP A 20 -4.86 -25.49 -14.68
CA ASP A 20 -5.96 -24.52 -14.87
C ASP A 20 -6.93 -24.55 -13.69
N ALA A 21 -7.26 -25.76 -13.20
CA ALA A 21 -8.14 -25.92 -12.06
C ALA A 21 -7.55 -25.32 -10.77
N GLU A 22 -6.27 -25.56 -10.49
CA GLU A 22 -5.59 -24.98 -9.33
C GLU A 22 -5.51 -23.45 -9.43
N PHE A 23 -5.17 -22.92 -10.63
CA PHE A 23 -5.11 -21.47 -10.84
C PHE A 23 -6.47 -20.82 -10.61
N ALA A 24 -7.55 -21.40 -11.13
CA ALA A 24 -8.91 -20.91 -10.91
C ALA A 24 -9.31 -20.88 -9.42
N LEU A 25 -8.87 -21.88 -8.64
CA LEU A 25 -9.08 -21.90 -7.19
C LEU A 25 -8.37 -20.72 -6.50
N PHE A 26 -7.11 -20.42 -6.85
CA PHE A 26 -6.40 -19.27 -6.30
C PHE A 26 -7.01 -17.95 -6.76
N GLN A 27 -7.46 -17.84 -8.02
CA GLN A 27 -8.17 -16.65 -8.50
C GLN A 27 -9.40 -16.37 -7.65
N ALA A 28 -10.25 -17.40 -7.44
CA ALA A 28 -11.47 -17.27 -6.64
C ALA A 28 -11.17 -16.89 -5.18
N LEU A 29 -10.16 -17.53 -4.56
CA LEU A 29 -9.78 -17.27 -3.19
C LEU A 29 -9.27 -15.83 -3.02
N VAL A 30 -8.33 -15.40 -3.86
CA VAL A 30 -7.73 -14.06 -3.79
C VAL A 30 -8.79 -12.99 -4.03
N GLN A 31 -9.63 -13.16 -5.04
CA GLN A 31 -10.71 -12.22 -5.32
C GLN A 31 -11.69 -12.12 -4.15
N LYS A 32 -12.10 -13.25 -3.59
CA LYS A 32 -13.03 -13.30 -2.45
C LYS A 32 -12.48 -12.60 -1.20
N GLU A 33 -11.23 -12.89 -0.86
CA GLU A 33 -10.62 -12.45 0.41
C GLU A 33 -10.01 -11.03 0.33
N THR A 34 -9.57 -10.62 -0.86
CA THR A 34 -8.83 -9.34 -1.01
C THR A 34 -9.43 -8.39 -2.02
N GLY A 35 -10.40 -8.84 -2.83
CA GLY A 35 -10.94 -8.09 -3.95
C GLY A 35 -10.01 -8.00 -5.17
N ILE A 36 -8.77 -8.48 -5.05
CA ILE A 36 -7.76 -8.41 -6.10
C ILE A 36 -8.08 -9.42 -7.20
N GLN A 37 -8.05 -8.96 -8.45
CA GLN A 37 -8.17 -9.82 -9.62
C GLN A 37 -6.81 -10.37 -10.04
N LEU A 38 -6.76 -11.68 -10.30
CA LEU A 38 -5.61 -12.36 -10.87
C LEU A 38 -5.93 -12.76 -12.31
N PRO A 39 -5.71 -11.91 -13.32
CA PRO A 39 -5.94 -12.28 -14.71
C PRO A 39 -4.97 -13.37 -15.15
N GLU A 40 -5.32 -14.12 -16.21
CA GLU A 40 -4.54 -15.26 -16.72
C GLU A 40 -3.08 -14.91 -17.00
N VAL A 41 -2.80 -13.72 -17.50
CA VAL A 41 -1.43 -13.21 -17.75
C VAL A 41 -0.56 -13.19 -16.48
N LYS A 42 -1.14 -13.23 -15.28
CA LYS A 42 -0.40 -13.29 -14.00
C LYS A 42 -0.16 -14.71 -13.48
N ARG A 43 -0.51 -15.75 -14.22
CA ARG A 43 -0.28 -17.15 -13.83
C ARG A 43 1.19 -17.43 -13.51
N SER A 44 2.09 -17.08 -14.42
CA SER A 44 3.53 -17.27 -14.22
C SER A 44 4.07 -16.52 -13.00
N LEU A 45 3.55 -15.30 -12.74
CA LEU A 45 3.86 -14.53 -11.54
C LEU A 45 3.42 -15.26 -10.28
N LEU A 46 2.20 -15.81 -10.25
CA LEU A 46 1.68 -16.58 -9.12
C LEU A 46 2.58 -17.79 -8.83
N VAL A 47 2.89 -18.57 -9.88
CA VAL A 47 3.79 -19.72 -9.78
C VAL A 47 5.15 -19.31 -9.21
N GLY A 48 5.79 -18.30 -9.78
CA GLY A 48 7.09 -17.79 -9.32
C GLY A 48 7.10 -17.39 -7.84
N ARG A 49 6.01 -16.76 -7.38
CA ARG A 49 5.87 -16.30 -6.00
C ARG A 49 5.56 -17.42 -5.01
N LEU A 50 4.82 -18.45 -5.42
CA LEU A 50 4.39 -19.54 -4.54
C LEU A 50 5.31 -20.76 -4.59
N ALA A 51 5.99 -21.04 -5.71
CA ALA A 51 6.81 -22.24 -5.87
C ALA A 51 7.85 -22.43 -4.77
N ARG A 52 8.51 -21.33 -4.37
CA ARG A 52 9.45 -21.36 -3.25
C ARG A 52 8.76 -21.79 -1.94
N ARG A 53 7.56 -21.29 -1.67
CA ARG A 53 6.83 -21.57 -0.44
C ARG A 53 6.31 -23.01 -0.41
N VAL A 54 5.77 -23.48 -1.53
CA VAL A 54 5.33 -24.88 -1.72
C VAL A 54 6.51 -25.82 -1.40
N ARG A 55 7.71 -25.49 -1.89
CA ARG A 55 8.95 -26.23 -1.60
C ARG A 55 9.34 -26.19 -0.12
N GLU A 56 9.35 -25.01 0.49
CA GLU A 56 9.67 -24.83 1.94
C GLU A 56 8.76 -25.67 2.82
N LEU A 57 7.50 -25.82 2.43
CA LEU A 57 6.49 -26.62 3.12
C LEU A 57 6.51 -28.13 2.72
N ARG A 58 7.42 -28.52 1.81
CA ARG A 58 7.54 -29.90 1.28
C ARG A 58 6.25 -30.43 0.65
N LEU A 59 5.45 -29.54 0.03
CA LEU A 59 4.23 -29.90 -0.68
C LEU A 59 4.55 -30.27 -2.14
N ARG A 60 3.76 -31.16 -2.73
CA ARG A 60 4.00 -31.69 -4.08
C ARG A 60 3.27 -30.91 -5.17
N THR A 61 2.15 -30.27 -4.83
CA THR A 61 1.30 -29.55 -5.78
C THR A 61 0.84 -28.20 -5.21
N PHE A 62 0.40 -27.30 -6.10
CA PHE A 62 -0.26 -26.06 -5.68
C PHE A 62 -1.63 -26.35 -5.06
N GLY A 63 -2.30 -27.44 -5.45
CA GLY A 63 -3.56 -27.89 -4.86
C GLY A 63 -3.41 -28.31 -3.39
N GLU A 64 -2.29 -28.94 -3.01
CA GLU A 64 -1.99 -29.23 -1.61
C GLU A 64 -1.80 -27.93 -0.81
N TYR A 65 -1.12 -26.94 -1.40
CA TYR A 65 -0.97 -25.62 -0.78
C TYR A 65 -2.30 -24.90 -0.62
N TYR A 66 -3.16 -24.96 -1.66
CA TYR A 66 -4.51 -24.40 -1.60
C TYR A 66 -5.33 -25.01 -0.46
N ARG A 67 -5.31 -26.35 -0.31
CA ARG A 67 -6.02 -27.02 0.81
C ARG A 67 -5.52 -26.56 2.15
N ARG A 68 -4.20 -26.43 2.33
CA ARG A 68 -3.60 -25.95 3.57
C ARG A 68 -4.09 -24.55 3.99
N VAL A 69 -4.16 -23.62 3.05
CA VAL A 69 -4.60 -22.24 3.33
C VAL A 69 -6.11 -22.08 3.46
N THR A 70 -6.91 -23.08 3.02
CA THR A 70 -8.37 -22.98 3.02
C THR A 70 -9.04 -23.97 3.97
N VAL A 71 -8.74 -25.25 3.87
CA VAL A 71 -9.42 -26.34 4.57
C VAL A 71 -8.79 -26.59 5.93
N ASP A 72 -7.46 -26.62 6.01
CA ASP A 72 -6.75 -26.94 7.25
C ASP A 72 -6.75 -25.76 8.25
N GLY A 73 -7.30 -24.62 7.84
CA GLY A 73 -7.49 -23.46 8.72
C GLY A 73 -6.20 -22.75 9.14
N ASP A 74 -5.09 -23.00 8.40
CA ASP A 74 -3.80 -22.34 8.68
C ASP A 74 -3.88 -20.84 8.33
N THR A 75 -4.41 -20.05 9.26
CA THR A 75 -4.60 -18.60 9.10
C THR A 75 -3.27 -17.88 8.85
N ALA A 76 -2.19 -18.33 9.50
CA ALA A 76 -0.87 -17.73 9.31
C ALA A 76 -0.36 -17.98 7.88
N GLU A 77 -0.57 -19.18 7.36
CA GLU A 77 -0.17 -19.49 5.99
C GLU A 77 -1.06 -18.80 4.94
N ARG A 78 -2.35 -18.64 5.23
CA ARG A 78 -3.24 -17.83 4.37
C ARG A 78 -2.79 -16.37 4.30
N MET A 79 -2.36 -15.80 5.40
CA MET A 79 -1.75 -14.46 5.41
C MET A 79 -0.47 -14.42 4.57
N ASN A 80 0.39 -15.42 4.69
CA ASN A 80 1.60 -15.57 3.90
C ASN A 80 1.31 -15.65 2.39
N LEU A 81 0.22 -16.33 2.00
CA LEU A 81 -0.25 -16.35 0.61
C LEU A 81 -0.52 -14.93 0.10
N PHE A 82 -1.31 -14.13 0.84
CA PHE A 82 -1.65 -12.77 0.41
C PHE A 82 -0.43 -11.85 0.41
N ASP A 83 0.46 -11.97 1.38
CA ASP A 83 1.74 -11.24 1.41
C ASP A 83 2.59 -11.52 0.17
N ARG A 84 2.60 -12.77 -0.33
CA ARG A 84 3.35 -13.17 -1.52
C ARG A 84 2.69 -12.72 -2.82
N ILE A 85 1.36 -12.65 -2.87
CA ILE A 85 0.62 -12.24 -4.07
C ILE A 85 0.63 -10.72 -4.23
N ALA A 86 0.64 -9.96 -3.14
CA ALA A 86 0.68 -8.51 -3.17
C ALA A 86 1.89 -7.99 -3.98
N THR A 87 1.66 -6.99 -4.79
CA THR A 87 2.72 -6.29 -5.52
C THR A 87 3.09 -5.04 -4.74
N ASN A 88 4.30 -5.04 -4.18
CA ASN A 88 4.78 -4.02 -3.26
C ASN A 88 5.80 -3.07 -3.91
N GLU A 89 5.65 -2.80 -5.22
CA GLU A 89 6.52 -1.85 -5.91
C GLU A 89 6.17 -0.41 -5.51
N THR A 90 7.14 0.26 -4.90
CA THR A 90 6.99 1.64 -4.44
C THR A 90 8.36 2.33 -4.36
N HIS A 91 8.36 3.66 -4.42
CA HIS A 91 9.55 4.48 -4.25
C HIS A 91 9.19 5.81 -3.58
N PHE A 92 10.19 6.49 -3.01
CA PHE A 92 9.99 7.79 -2.40
C PHE A 92 9.56 8.83 -3.43
N PHE A 93 8.65 9.72 -3.04
CA PHE A 93 8.13 10.81 -3.87
C PHE A 93 7.58 10.34 -5.23
N ARG A 94 7.06 9.10 -5.30
CA ARG A 94 6.42 8.56 -6.49
C ARG A 94 5.34 9.51 -7.00
N GLU A 95 5.33 9.77 -8.34
CA GLU A 95 4.44 10.73 -8.99
C GLU A 95 4.61 12.15 -8.41
N PRO A 96 5.76 12.80 -8.66
CA PRO A 96 6.16 14.04 -7.98
C PRO A 96 5.16 15.18 -8.11
N ARG A 97 4.35 15.20 -9.16
CA ARG A 97 3.28 16.20 -9.34
C ARG A 97 2.28 16.24 -8.18
N HIS A 98 2.03 15.10 -7.53
CA HIS A 98 1.16 15.05 -6.35
C HIS A 98 1.75 15.82 -5.17
N PHE A 99 3.04 15.67 -4.94
CA PHE A 99 3.76 16.41 -3.89
C PHE A 99 3.90 17.89 -4.24
N GLU A 100 4.11 18.22 -5.52
CA GLU A 100 4.13 19.61 -5.99
C GLU A 100 2.77 20.29 -5.78
N TYR A 101 1.67 19.62 -6.10
CA TYR A 101 0.33 20.16 -5.85
C TYR A 101 0.07 20.34 -4.35
N LEU A 102 0.45 19.36 -3.53
CA LEU A 102 0.38 19.46 -2.08
C LEU A 102 1.13 20.70 -1.58
N GLU A 103 2.41 20.88 -1.98
CA GLU A 103 3.27 21.98 -1.56
C GLU A 103 2.79 23.35 -2.07
N ARG A 104 2.29 23.45 -3.30
CA ARG A 104 1.97 24.72 -3.93
C ARG A 104 0.52 25.18 -3.74
N GLN A 105 -0.40 24.27 -3.52
CA GLN A 105 -1.83 24.59 -3.45
C GLN A 105 -2.43 24.29 -2.07
N ILE A 106 -2.24 23.09 -1.56
CA ILE A 106 -2.93 22.65 -0.34
C ILE A 106 -2.27 23.24 0.90
N LEU A 107 -0.96 23.11 1.07
CA LEU A 107 -0.26 23.57 2.27
C LEU A 107 -0.36 25.09 2.49
N PRO A 108 -0.23 25.96 1.47
CA PRO A 108 -0.45 27.40 1.65
C PRO A 108 -1.89 27.73 2.08
N ALA A 109 -2.88 27.05 1.53
CA ALA A 109 -4.28 27.23 1.92
C ALA A 109 -4.53 26.82 3.38
N TRP A 110 -3.90 25.72 3.82
CA TRP A 110 -4.00 25.29 5.22
C TRP A 110 -3.29 26.24 6.17
N LEU A 111 -2.13 26.76 5.81
CA LEU A 111 -1.41 27.75 6.61
C LEU A 111 -2.22 29.04 6.77
N ALA A 112 -2.91 29.49 5.71
CA ALA A 112 -3.81 30.63 5.79
C ALA A 112 -5.03 30.40 6.72
N GLN A 113 -5.40 29.12 6.93
CA GLN A 113 -6.52 28.70 7.78
C GLN A 113 -6.06 28.09 9.11
N ALA A 114 -4.83 28.31 9.55
CA ALA A 114 -4.20 27.61 10.67
C ALA A 114 -5.03 27.63 11.96
N GLU A 115 -5.65 28.76 12.28
CA GLU A 115 -6.49 28.91 13.49
C GLU A 115 -7.78 28.07 13.37
N ALA A 116 -8.48 28.16 12.23
CA ALA A 116 -9.71 27.39 11.99
C ALA A 116 -9.45 25.88 12.00
N ARG A 117 -8.30 25.46 11.50
CA ARG A 117 -7.86 24.05 11.49
C ARG A 117 -7.25 23.61 12.82
N ARG A 118 -7.16 24.47 13.84
CA ARG A 118 -6.50 24.19 15.13
C ARG A 118 -5.08 23.63 14.95
N ARG A 119 -4.40 23.98 13.85
CA ARG A 119 -3.06 23.48 13.47
C ARG A 119 -2.95 21.95 13.51
N ARG A 120 -3.95 21.28 13.02
CA ARG A 120 -4.00 19.81 12.96
C ARG A 120 -4.24 19.34 11.53
N VAL A 121 -3.58 18.24 11.17
CA VAL A 121 -3.81 17.53 9.89
C VAL A 121 -3.79 16.04 10.11
N ARG A 122 -4.72 15.33 9.48
CA ARG A 122 -4.82 13.88 9.47
C ARG A 122 -4.71 13.35 8.04
N VAL A 123 -3.82 12.41 7.84
CA VAL A 123 -3.51 11.84 6.52
C VAL A 123 -3.66 10.33 6.57
N TRP A 124 -4.19 9.75 5.50
CA TRP A 124 -4.22 8.30 5.31
C TRP A 124 -3.47 7.93 4.04
N SER A 125 -2.36 7.17 4.18
CA SER A 125 -1.69 6.46 3.09
C SER A 125 -2.27 5.06 3.04
N ALA A 126 -3.21 4.83 2.13
CA ALA A 126 -3.93 3.58 1.93
C ALA A 126 -3.21 2.73 0.87
N ALA A 127 -2.81 1.50 1.22
CA ALA A 127 -1.90 0.64 0.47
C ALA A 127 -0.46 1.21 0.42
N CYS A 128 0.10 1.49 1.60
CA CYS A 128 1.39 2.17 1.78
C CYS A 128 2.62 1.32 1.43
N SER A 129 2.45 0.03 1.15
CA SER A 129 3.54 -0.91 0.84
C SER A 129 4.66 -0.88 1.88
N THR A 130 5.92 -0.71 1.47
CA THR A 130 7.11 -0.70 2.32
C THR A 130 7.43 0.67 2.94
N GLY A 131 6.49 1.62 2.89
CA GLY A 131 6.51 2.84 3.68
C GLY A 131 7.06 4.08 2.99
N GLU A 132 7.55 4.00 1.76
CA GLU A 132 8.13 5.14 1.04
C GLU A 132 7.12 6.29 0.90
N GLU A 133 5.83 5.98 0.62
CA GLU A 133 4.80 7.00 0.48
C GLU A 133 4.49 7.73 1.81
N PRO A 134 4.12 7.07 2.92
CA PRO A 134 3.83 7.77 4.17
C PRO A 134 5.02 8.54 4.72
N TYR A 135 6.27 8.08 4.50
CA TYR A 135 7.44 8.86 4.89
C TYR A 135 7.72 10.03 3.96
N SER A 136 7.41 9.94 2.66
CA SER A 136 7.46 11.12 1.77
C SER A 136 6.44 12.18 2.19
N LEU A 137 5.23 11.76 2.58
CA LEU A 137 4.21 12.64 3.15
C LEU A 137 4.68 13.26 4.47
N ALA A 138 5.25 12.47 5.38
CA ALA A 138 5.78 12.96 6.65
C ALA A 138 6.85 14.03 6.46
N MET A 139 7.82 13.81 5.55
CA MET A 139 8.86 14.78 5.21
C MET A 139 8.26 16.07 4.66
N THR A 140 7.31 15.97 3.74
CA THR A 140 6.67 17.15 3.11
C THR A 140 5.88 17.97 4.13
N LEU A 141 5.06 17.30 4.94
CA LEU A 141 4.21 17.95 5.93
C LEU A 141 5.02 18.58 7.08
N LEU A 142 5.99 17.86 7.63
CA LEU A 142 6.81 18.34 8.73
C LEU A 142 7.68 19.53 8.33
N ALA A 143 8.17 19.54 7.08
CA ALA A 143 8.95 20.67 6.56
C ALA A 143 8.12 21.97 6.48
N ALA A 144 6.85 21.86 6.09
CA ALA A 144 5.98 23.00 5.84
C ALA A 144 5.14 23.41 7.06
N LEU A 145 4.64 22.47 7.85
CA LEU A 145 3.66 22.70 8.91
C LEU A 145 4.31 22.71 10.30
N LYS A 146 5.22 23.64 10.53
CA LYS A 146 5.91 23.77 11.83
C LYS A 146 4.92 24.06 12.96
N GLY A 147 4.99 23.26 14.02
CA GLY A 147 4.12 23.40 15.19
C GLY A 147 2.69 22.89 14.99
N TRP A 148 2.43 22.15 13.90
CA TRP A 148 1.15 21.47 13.70
C TRP A 148 1.19 20.06 14.28
N GLN A 149 0.03 19.58 14.71
CA GLN A 149 -0.19 18.17 15.01
C GLN A 149 -0.44 17.42 13.72
N ILE A 150 0.50 16.56 13.34
CA ILE A 150 0.43 15.71 12.13
C ILE A 150 0.19 14.26 12.56
N ASP A 151 -0.85 13.63 12.03
CA ASP A 151 -1.22 12.22 12.27
C ASP A 151 -1.34 11.49 10.92
N ILE A 152 -0.44 10.57 10.63
CA ILE A 152 -0.42 9.81 9.38
C ILE A 152 -0.76 8.35 9.69
N LEU A 153 -1.92 7.90 9.25
CA LEU A 153 -2.25 6.49 9.18
C LEU A 153 -1.65 5.90 7.90
N ALA A 154 -0.78 4.92 8.03
CA ALA A 154 -0.26 4.13 6.92
C ALA A 154 -0.83 2.72 7.01
N SER A 155 -1.47 2.25 5.95
CA SER A 155 -2.10 0.93 5.98
C SER A 155 -1.81 0.13 4.71
N ASP A 156 -1.70 -1.19 4.88
CA ASP A 156 -1.53 -2.13 3.79
C ASP A 156 -2.19 -3.47 4.12
N LEU A 157 -2.48 -4.27 3.11
CA LEU A 157 -2.93 -5.65 3.27
C LEU A 157 -1.76 -6.55 3.73
N SER A 158 -0.56 -6.30 3.20
CA SER A 158 0.64 -7.11 3.44
C SER A 158 1.28 -6.80 4.78
N THR A 159 1.25 -7.79 5.69
CA THR A 159 1.94 -7.70 6.97
C THR A 159 3.46 -7.68 6.81
N HIS A 160 3.99 -8.31 5.75
CA HIS A 160 5.40 -8.28 5.43
C HIS A 160 5.86 -6.88 5.01
N ALA A 161 5.08 -6.21 4.17
CA ALA A 161 5.35 -4.83 3.75
C ALA A 161 5.28 -3.87 4.95
N LEU A 162 4.25 -3.99 5.79
CA LEU A 162 4.10 -3.17 6.99
C LEU A 162 5.28 -3.31 7.96
N ARG A 163 5.76 -4.54 8.23
CA ARG A 163 6.95 -4.73 9.08
C ARG A 163 8.19 -4.02 8.53
N ARG A 164 8.36 -4.00 7.21
CA ARG A 164 9.45 -3.23 6.58
C ARG A 164 9.23 -1.73 6.74
N ALA A 165 8.02 -1.25 6.51
CA ALA A 165 7.65 0.15 6.69
C ALA A 165 7.85 0.63 8.14
N GLU A 166 7.44 -0.17 9.12
CA GLU A 166 7.64 0.11 10.56
C GLU A 166 9.12 0.18 10.96
N SER A 167 9.99 -0.62 10.32
CA SER A 167 11.44 -0.54 10.57
C SER A 167 12.01 0.82 10.19
N ALA A 168 11.33 1.54 9.31
CA ALA A 168 11.71 2.84 8.76
C ALA A 168 13.13 2.86 8.18
N MET A 169 13.56 1.73 7.60
CA MET A 169 14.91 1.53 7.11
C MET A 169 14.90 0.98 5.69
N TRP A 170 15.65 1.63 4.81
CA TRP A 170 15.74 1.28 3.38
C TRP A 170 17.21 1.20 2.94
N PRO A 171 17.50 0.46 1.84
CA PRO A 171 18.80 0.49 1.22
C PRO A 171 19.22 1.91 0.85
N ILE A 172 20.51 2.22 1.00
CA ILE A 172 21.06 3.57 0.78
C ILE A 172 20.95 4.04 -0.68
N ASP A 173 20.86 3.11 -1.62
CA ASP A 173 20.66 3.41 -3.04
C ASP A 173 19.33 4.11 -3.31
N LYS A 174 18.31 3.89 -2.48
CA LYS A 174 17.04 4.64 -2.57
C LYS A 174 17.15 6.12 -2.17
N ALA A 175 18.28 6.57 -1.65
CA ALA A 175 18.47 7.97 -1.26
C ALA A 175 18.31 8.95 -2.45
N HIS A 176 18.59 8.51 -3.69
CA HIS A 176 18.43 9.32 -4.89
C HIS A 176 16.97 9.64 -5.23
N GLU A 177 16.03 8.87 -4.70
CA GLU A 177 14.58 9.09 -4.86
C GLU A 177 14.07 10.26 -4.00
N ILE A 178 14.83 10.66 -2.96
CA ILE A 178 14.43 11.66 -1.98
C ILE A 178 15.04 13.02 -2.35
N PRO A 179 14.24 14.10 -2.47
CA PRO A 179 14.78 15.44 -2.68
C PRO A 179 15.84 15.79 -1.62
N GLU A 180 16.97 16.36 -2.05
CA GLU A 180 18.16 16.56 -1.21
C GLU A 180 17.86 17.32 0.09
N ARG A 181 16.94 18.30 0.04
CA ARG A 181 16.48 19.07 1.21
C ARG A 181 15.85 18.18 2.28
N HIS A 182 15.04 17.20 1.87
CA HIS A 182 14.37 16.27 2.78
C HIS A 182 15.33 15.18 3.26
N LEU A 183 16.18 14.67 2.35
CA LEU A 183 17.19 13.68 2.69
C LEU A 183 18.11 14.19 3.81
N LYS A 184 18.66 15.40 3.66
CA LYS A 184 19.56 16.02 4.67
C LYS A 184 18.86 16.35 5.97
N ALA A 185 17.59 16.76 5.91
CA ALA A 185 16.86 17.20 7.11
C ALA A 185 16.35 16.04 7.95
N PHE A 186 15.98 14.93 7.34
CA PHE A 186 15.12 13.91 7.99
C PHE A 186 15.65 12.49 7.94
N MET A 187 16.67 12.20 7.11
CA MET A 187 17.16 10.83 6.97
C MET A 187 18.54 10.66 7.62
N LEU A 188 18.68 9.58 8.35
CA LEU A 188 19.93 9.18 9.01
C LEU A 188 20.67 8.18 8.12
N LYS A 189 21.94 8.43 7.85
CA LYS A 189 22.83 7.50 7.14
C LYS A 189 23.34 6.45 8.12
N GLY A 190 23.24 5.18 7.75
CA GLY A 190 23.77 4.10 8.55
C GLY A 190 25.30 4.09 8.59
N THR A 191 25.86 3.55 9.66
CA THR A 191 27.30 3.38 9.89
C THR A 191 27.63 1.94 10.27
N GLY A 192 28.89 1.53 10.13
CA GLY A 192 29.33 0.17 10.46
C GLY A 192 28.52 -0.90 9.70
N ALA A 193 27.93 -1.83 10.41
CA ALA A 193 27.10 -2.90 9.83
C ALA A 193 25.87 -2.41 9.08
N TYR A 194 25.44 -1.17 9.31
CA TYR A 194 24.29 -0.54 8.64
C TYR A 194 24.67 0.45 7.54
N ALA A 195 25.94 0.53 7.12
CA ALA A 195 26.42 1.49 6.14
C ALA A 195 25.70 1.42 4.78
N ALA A 196 25.12 0.26 4.43
CA ALA A 196 24.33 0.05 3.22
C ALA A 196 22.87 0.52 3.34
N PHE A 197 22.48 1.14 4.47
CA PHE A 197 21.10 1.53 4.74
C PHE A 197 21.01 3.00 5.14
N MET A 198 19.80 3.55 4.96
CA MET A 198 19.34 4.81 5.55
C MET A 198 18.10 4.54 6.40
N LYS A 199 17.84 5.41 7.37
CA LYS A 199 16.70 5.30 8.28
C LYS A 199 16.02 6.64 8.47
N ALA A 200 14.69 6.66 8.57
CA ALA A 200 13.94 7.87 8.92
C ALA A 200 14.29 8.33 10.33
N GLY A 201 14.45 9.64 10.52
CA GLY A 201 14.64 10.27 11.82
C GLY A 201 13.49 9.99 12.79
N PRO A 202 13.72 10.12 14.11
CA PRO A 202 12.69 9.86 15.11
C PRO A 202 11.47 10.75 14.92
N GLU A 203 11.64 11.99 14.56
CA GLU A 203 10.59 12.98 14.31
C GLU A 203 9.62 12.56 13.20
N LEU A 204 10.09 11.86 12.15
CA LEU A 204 9.22 11.31 11.12
C LEU A 204 8.46 10.08 11.61
N ARG A 205 9.16 9.21 12.36
CA ARG A 205 8.60 7.94 12.83
C ARG A 205 7.46 8.15 13.83
N GLU A 206 7.51 9.19 14.62
CA GLU A 206 6.46 9.57 15.57
C GLU A 206 5.17 10.04 14.89
N LEU A 207 5.25 10.50 13.63
CA LEU A 207 4.08 10.97 12.87
C LEU A 207 3.31 9.82 12.21
N VAL A 208 3.95 8.66 11.99
CA VAL A 208 3.37 7.57 11.17
C VAL A 208 3.03 6.39 12.06
N ARG A 209 1.76 6.02 12.05
CA ARG A 209 1.28 4.78 12.67
C ARG A 209 0.83 3.81 11.60
N PHE A 210 1.19 2.55 11.79
CA PHE A 210 0.91 1.49 10.84
C PHE A 210 -0.26 0.61 11.28
N ARG A 211 -1.07 0.17 10.31
CA ARG A 211 -2.19 -0.72 10.56
C ARG A 211 -2.42 -1.64 9.36
N ARG A 212 -2.66 -2.92 9.62
CA ARG A 212 -3.13 -3.81 8.58
C ARG A 212 -4.59 -3.49 8.23
N VAL A 213 -4.84 -3.18 6.95
CA VAL A 213 -6.18 -2.90 6.42
C VAL A 213 -6.34 -3.61 5.09
N ASN A 214 -7.43 -4.35 4.96
CA ASN A 214 -7.88 -4.84 3.68
C ASN A 214 -8.93 -3.85 3.14
N LEU A 215 -8.61 -3.16 2.06
CA LEU A 215 -9.53 -2.20 1.44
C LEU A 215 -10.83 -2.84 0.93
N HIS A 216 -10.86 -4.17 0.78
CA HIS A 216 -12.05 -4.93 0.40
C HIS A 216 -13.03 -5.12 1.55
N ASP A 217 -12.57 -5.18 2.80
CA ASP A 217 -13.41 -5.47 3.98
C ASP A 217 -14.33 -4.31 4.36
N ASP A 218 -15.56 -4.58 4.77
CA ASP A 218 -16.57 -3.55 5.06
C ASP A 218 -16.31 -2.69 6.31
N GLY A 219 -15.45 -3.12 7.22
CA GLY A 219 -15.19 -2.46 8.51
C GLY A 219 -14.04 -1.45 8.56
N THR A 220 -13.41 -1.08 7.45
CA THR A 220 -12.11 -0.40 7.45
C THR A 220 -12.12 1.13 7.50
N GLY A 221 -13.29 1.78 7.41
CA GLY A 221 -13.42 3.24 7.25
C GLY A 221 -13.62 4.06 8.52
N SER A 222 -13.45 3.50 9.73
CA SER A 222 -13.94 4.15 10.95
C SER A 222 -13.01 5.19 11.61
N GLU A 223 -11.81 5.42 11.11
CA GLU A 223 -10.85 6.32 11.76
C GLU A 223 -10.86 7.77 11.26
N GLY A 224 -11.65 8.08 10.25
CA GLY A 224 -11.77 9.43 9.67
C GLY A 224 -12.32 10.49 10.64
N PRO A 225 -12.54 11.70 10.19
CA PRO A 225 -12.19 12.19 8.87
C PRO A 225 -10.69 12.46 8.68
N PHE A 226 -10.22 12.29 7.43
CA PHE A 226 -8.86 12.60 6.99
C PHE A 226 -8.87 13.81 6.05
N ASP A 227 -7.91 14.72 6.23
CA ASP A 227 -7.73 15.88 5.35
C ASP A 227 -7.10 15.49 4.00
N LEU A 228 -6.25 14.43 4.00
CA LEU A 228 -5.68 13.82 2.81
C LEU A 228 -5.84 12.31 2.85
N ILE A 229 -6.24 11.74 1.73
CA ILE A 229 -6.15 10.30 1.49
C ILE A 229 -5.32 10.06 0.23
N PHE A 230 -4.23 9.30 0.36
CA PHE A 230 -3.45 8.77 -0.74
C PHE A 230 -3.82 7.29 -0.90
N CYS A 231 -4.45 6.93 -2.02
CA CYS A 231 -4.78 5.56 -2.38
C CYS A 231 -4.33 5.33 -3.82
N ARG A 232 -3.05 5.03 -4.00
CA ARG A 232 -2.35 5.12 -5.27
C ARG A 232 -1.82 3.78 -5.73
N ASN A 233 -1.99 3.49 -7.02
CA ASN A 233 -1.47 2.29 -7.70
C ASN A 233 -1.96 0.96 -7.07
N VAL A 234 -3.16 0.97 -6.53
CA VAL A 234 -3.81 -0.20 -5.93
C VAL A 234 -5.20 -0.47 -6.51
N LEU A 235 -5.93 0.57 -6.93
CA LEU A 235 -7.28 0.43 -7.50
C LEU A 235 -7.27 -0.34 -8.82
N ILE A 236 -6.13 -0.35 -9.53
CA ILE A 236 -5.92 -1.11 -10.77
C ILE A 236 -6.07 -2.63 -10.58
N TYR A 237 -5.99 -3.13 -9.35
CA TYR A 237 -6.10 -4.55 -9.06
C TYR A 237 -7.52 -5.02 -8.76
N PHE A 238 -8.46 -4.10 -8.56
CA PHE A 238 -9.85 -4.40 -8.24
C PHE A 238 -10.72 -4.48 -9.49
N SER A 239 -11.81 -5.26 -9.41
CA SER A 239 -12.88 -5.20 -10.41
C SER A 239 -13.52 -3.81 -10.44
N PRO A 240 -14.25 -3.42 -11.51
CA PRO A 240 -14.99 -2.15 -11.53
C PRO A 240 -15.88 -1.96 -10.30
N GLU A 241 -16.62 -3.00 -9.89
CA GLU A 241 -17.51 -2.99 -8.72
C GLU A 241 -16.72 -2.91 -7.41
N GLY A 242 -15.60 -3.65 -7.31
CA GLY A 242 -14.69 -3.61 -6.18
C GLY A 242 -14.06 -2.23 -6.00
N ARG A 243 -13.63 -1.62 -7.12
CA ARG A 243 -13.09 -0.25 -7.16
C ARG A 243 -14.12 0.76 -6.66
N ALA A 244 -15.37 0.69 -7.13
CA ALA A 244 -16.43 1.59 -6.70
C ALA A 244 -16.65 1.48 -5.17
N ARG A 245 -16.71 0.25 -4.62
CA ARG A 245 -16.84 0.04 -3.18
C ARG A 245 -15.67 0.60 -2.39
N VAL A 246 -14.43 0.39 -2.85
CA VAL A 246 -13.24 0.96 -2.20
C VAL A 246 -13.31 2.48 -2.22
N VAL A 247 -13.63 3.09 -3.36
CA VAL A 247 -13.76 4.55 -3.47
C VAL A 247 -14.81 5.10 -2.52
N GLU A 248 -16.02 4.53 -2.46
CA GLU A 248 -17.05 4.99 -1.53
C GLU A 248 -16.59 4.92 -0.06
N LYS A 249 -15.82 3.90 0.30
CA LYS A 249 -15.19 3.78 1.62
C LYS A 249 -14.19 4.89 1.92
N LEU A 250 -13.30 5.18 0.96
CA LEU A 250 -12.36 6.30 1.08
C LEU A 250 -13.11 7.61 1.26
N LEU A 251 -14.19 7.83 0.50
CA LEU A 251 -15.01 9.04 0.59
C LEU A 251 -15.73 9.17 1.93
N SER A 252 -16.18 8.08 2.53
CA SER A 252 -16.78 8.11 3.87
C SER A 252 -15.80 8.50 4.97
N SER A 253 -14.50 8.35 4.71
CA SER A 253 -13.40 8.69 5.63
C SER A 253 -12.74 10.03 5.29
N LEU A 254 -13.12 10.67 4.18
CA LEU A 254 -12.55 11.94 3.74
C LEU A 254 -13.26 13.12 4.41
N ALA A 255 -12.51 14.10 4.87
CA ALA A 255 -13.06 15.36 5.39
C ALA A 255 -13.81 16.12 4.28
N PRO A 256 -14.82 16.94 4.61
CA PRO A 256 -15.58 17.70 3.60
C PRO A 256 -14.73 18.62 2.72
N ASP A 257 -13.61 19.12 3.24
CA ASP A 257 -12.61 19.95 2.54
C ASP A 257 -11.32 19.17 2.24
N GLY A 258 -11.38 17.83 2.31
CA GLY A 258 -10.25 16.94 2.09
C GLY A 258 -9.99 16.62 0.62
N TYR A 259 -8.83 16.02 0.38
CA TYR A 259 -8.38 15.63 -0.96
C TYR A 259 -8.08 14.14 -1.04
N LEU A 260 -8.52 13.50 -2.13
CA LEU A 260 -8.22 12.12 -2.47
C LEU A 260 -7.25 12.09 -3.65
N PHE A 261 -6.09 11.47 -3.46
CA PHE A 261 -5.06 11.24 -4.47
C PHE A 261 -5.08 9.78 -4.91
N VAL A 262 -5.14 9.54 -6.21
CA VAL A 262 -5.03 8.19 -6.82
C VAL A 262 -3.85 8.14 -7.78
N GLY A 263 -3.40 6.95 -8.18
CA GLY A 263 -2.26 6.81 -9.09
C GLY A 263 -2.56 7.28 -10.51
N HIS A 264 -1.52 7.59 -11.29
CA HIS A 264 -1.64 8.15 -12.64
C HIS A 264 -2.47 7.29 -13.62
N ALA A 265 -2.44 5.96 -13.46
CA ALA A 265 -3.23 5.03 -14.27
C ALA A 265 -4.66 4.82 -13.72
N GLU A 266 -5.05 5.57 -12.69
CA GLU A 266 -6.31 5.41 -11.99
C GLU A 266 -7.19 6.65 -12.17
N THR A 267 -8.37 6.47 -12.74
CA THR A 267 -9.35 7.55 -12.85
C THR A 267 -10.60 7.20 -12.06
N LEU A 268 -11.19 8.22 -11.43
CA LEU A 268 -12.47 8.10 -10.73
C LEU A 268 -13.65 8.61 -11.57
N SER A 269 -13.40 9.02 -12.81
CA SER A 269 -14.46 9.43 -13.76
C SER A 269 -15.45 8.28 -13.96
N GLY A 270 -16.73 8.55 -13.73
CA GLY A 270 -17.79 7.56 -13.83
C GLY A 270 -17.92 6.59 -12.64
N ILE A 271 -17.03 6.68 -11.61
CA ILE A 271 -17.09 5.84 -10.41
C ILE A 271 -17.91 6.51 -9.31
N SER A 272 -17.73 7.80 -9.08
CA SER A 272 -18.53 8.56 -8.11
C SER A 272 -18.82 9.96 -8.61
N GLY A 273 -20.11 10.33 -8.62
CA GLY A 273 -20.57 11.69 -8.90
C GLY A 273 -20.36 12.67 -7.74
N ARG A 274 -19.86 12.19 -6.59
CA ARG A 274 -19.65 12.99 -5.37
C ARG A 274 -18.36 13.80 -5.40
N LEU A 275 -17.44 13.49 -6.32
CA LEU A 275 -16.15 14.15 -6.43
C LEU A 275 -16.02 14.94 -7.71
N ARG A 276 -15.25 16.02 -7.64
CA ARG A 276 -14.70 16.71 -8.80
C ARG A 276 -13.18 16.53 -8.88
N ALA A 277 -12.64 16.36 -10.07
CA ALA A 277 -11.20 16.46 -10.27
C ALA A 277 -10.78 17.93 -10.11
N VAL A 278 -9.79 18.17 -9.24
CA VAL A 278 -9.15 19.49 -9.08
C VAL A 278 -7.86 19.58 -9.90
N GLU A 279 -7.24 18.42 -10.12
CA GLU A 279 -6.12 18.17 -11.02
C GLU A 279 -6.23 16.71 -11.51
N PRO A 280 -5.51 16.29 -12.55
CA PRO A 280 -5.45 14.90 -12.94
C PRO A 280 -5.07 14.01 -11.74
N THR A 281 -5.92 13.02 -11.43
CA THR A 281 -5.76 12.07 -10.32
C THR A 281 -5.83 12.65 -8.90
N ILE A 282 -6.23 13.91 -8.75
CA ILE A 282 -6.49 14.57 -7.47
C ILE A 282 -7.96 15.01 -7.43
N TYR A 283 -8.66 14.58 -6.42
CA TYR A 283 -10.10 14.77 -6.29
C TYR A 283 -10.48 15.42 -4.96
N ALA A 284 -11.53 16.22 -4.97
CA ALA A 284 -12.14 16.82 -3.77
C ALA A 284 -13.67 16.80 -3.89
N PHE A 285 -14.37 16.96 -2.78
CA PHE A 285 -15.79 17.23 -2.85
C PHE A 285 -16.06 18.56 -3.56
N PRO A 286 -17.16 18.70 -4.32
CA PRO A 286 -17.59 20.00 -4.81
C PRO A 286 -17.72 20.95 -3.62
N SER A 287 -17.06 22.10 -3.69
CA SER A 287 -17.27 23.15 -2.68
C SER A 287 -18.77 23.48 -2.70
N SER A 288 -19.42 23.45 -1.54
CA SER A 288 -20.74 24.07 -1.40
C SER A 288 -20.55 25.54 -1.81
N SER A 289 -20.95 25.88 -3.02
CA SER A 289 -20.90 27.23 -3.55
C SER A 289 -21.72 28.12 -2.62
N HIS A 290 -21.05 28.95 -1.84
CA HIS A 290 -21.67 30.21 -1.47
C HIS A 290 -21.90 30.92 -2.79
N GLY A 291 -23.17 31.20 -3.09
CA GLY A 291 -23.62 31.70 -4.37
C GLY A 291 -22.73 32.82 -4.89
N TYR A 292 -22.24 32.66 -6.10
CA TYR A 292 -21.94 33.79 -6.95
C TYR A 292 -23.29 34.43 -7.27
N SER A 293 -23.65 35.44 -6.48
CA SER A 293 -24.63 36.42 -6.91
C SER A 293 -23.99 37.15 -8.07
N SER A 294 -24.61 37.00 -9.24
CA SER A 294 -24.40 37.76 -10.47
C SER A 294 -24.54 39.25 -10.24
#